data_114cbab29feced2434fbb50af8956784
#
_entry.id   114cbab29feced2434fbb50af8956784
#
_cell.length_a   1.000
_cell.length_b   1.000
_cell.length_c   1.000
_cell.angle_alpha   90.00
_cell.angle_beta   90.00
_cell.angle_gamma   90.00
#
_symmetry.space_group_name_H-M   'P 1'
#
loop_
_entity.id
_entity.type
_entity.pdbx_description
1 polymer ?
#
loop_
_entity_poly.entity_id
_entity_poly.type
_entity_poly.pdbx_seq_one_letter_code
_entity_poly.pdbx_strand_id
1 'polypeptide(L)'
;MLNIPARQESCFMRCLLFACLLLGSLPSFALDRLQVEGYLLPNGLQVILKPGYDKGHVAIRLVVGIGFDDFPCQDKELPHLLEHLLFSGVDDSGEGGLEERMQALGGEWNAFTSNADTTFVIEAPARNQRKVLDLLLEIMTKTELSQARLDGVKRVVEREDGGHFSHLQRLLDRRDSGRSASSQLAVELGLKCADRPEVDGIKLEHIEDIFANWYAPNNMTLIAVGDLDKLLPAYLERTYGKLAPTDPIDHPXXGSGSAEPRRELERGGLGESAKLHLIYPEPQLDDQHDETWELVKAYLDWTLYTELRLKHSLSYGPSAEREVFGDVGFLSLNADVERDDADEAERDIRALVERLQKEGMQPATFARLQQLAIDRQSWATQGNSALADYYWSALNDYENGRFEDPAKRIKAVKLETANQAMRQLLAQPGYMRIEKPLFSYDGLYWLIGAVLGFIALLALWRWRVRSK
;
A
#
# COMPACT_ATOMS: atom_id res chain seq x y z
N MET A 1 43.76 32.65 62.97
CA MET A 1 42.45 32.82 62.28
C MET A 1 42.71 33.56 60.98
N LEU A 2 42.79 32.82 59.90
CA LEU A 2 43.05 33.38 58.58
C LEU A 2 41.68 33.68 57.89
N ASN A 3 41.45 34.96 57.71
CA ASN A 3 40.26 35.44 57.01
C ASN A 3 40.46 35.22 55.50
N ILE A 4 39.69 34.29 54.91
CA ILE A 4 39.66 34.10 53.47
C ILE A 4 38.57 35.00 52.94
N PRO A 5 38.86 35.91 52.03
CA PRO A 5 37.83 36.88 51.59
C PRO A 5 36.80 36.19 50.70
N ALA A 6 35.52 36.48 50.94
CA ALA A 6 34.32 35.92 50.31
C ALA A 6 34.21 36.16 48.80
N ARG A 7 35.20 36.80 48.18
CA ARG A 7 35.16 37.14 46.75
C ARG A 7 35.66 36.03 45.83
N GLN A 8 36.37 35.03 46.39
CA GLN A 8 36.91 33.96 45.56
C GLN A 8 35.91 32.82 45.32
N GLU A 9 34.94 32.64 46.23
CA GLU A 9 33.95 31.56 46.08
C GLU A 9 32.91 31.84 44.97
N SER A 10 32.55 33.11 44.74
CA SER A 10 31.57 33.47 43.76
C SER A 10 32.09 33.30 42.30
N CYS A 11 33.43 33.47 42.14
CA CYS A 11 33.99 33.33 40.80
C CYS A 11 34.14 31.86 40.40
N PHE A 12 34.47 30.99 41.37
CA PHE A 12 34.60 29.56 41.10
C PHE A 12 33.28 28.90 40.81
N MET A 13 32.22 29.32 41.54
CA MET A 13 30.88 28.80 41.33
C MET A 13 30.26 29.32 40.01
N ARG A 14 30.59 30.56 39.63
CA ARG A 14 30.18 31.10 38.32
C ARG A 14 30.89 30.43 37.16
N CYS A 15 32.18 30.10 37.34
CA CYS A 15 32.92 29.37 36.34
C CYS A 15 32.45 27.91 36.18
N LEU A 16 32.06 27.27 37.31
CA LEU A 16 31.48 25.93 37.27
C LEU A 16 30.09 25.93 36.60
N LEU A 17 29.26 26.92 36.89
CA LEU A 17 27.96 27.05 36.26
C LEU A 17 28.08 27.34 34.74
N PHE A 18 29.07 28.15 34.35
CA PHE A 18 29.32 28.43 32.93
C PHE A 18 29.91 27.21 32.21
N ALA A 19 30.76 26.43 32.88
CA ALA A 19 31.30 25.20 32.34
C ALA A 19 30.21 24.10 32.17
N CYS A 20 29.27 24.05 33.16
CA CYS A 20 28.12 23.13 33.06
C CYS A 20 27.16 23.56 31.97
N LEU A 21 26.99 24.86 31.75
CA LEU A 21 26.16 25.38 30.66
C LEU A 21 26.80 25.12 29.30
N LEU A 22 28.14 25.14 29.21
CA LEU A 22 28.83 24.81 27.97
C LEU A 22 28.84 23.30 27.67
N LEU A 23 28.80 22.48 28.72
CA LEU A 23 28.69 21.03 28.57
C LEU A 23 27.26 20.59 28.23
N GLY A 24 26.27 21.42 28.58
CA GLY A 24 24.86 21.13 28.26
C GLY A 24 24.43 21.53 26.86
N SER A 25 25.31 22.12 26.07
CA SER A 25 24.96 22.61 24.74
C SER A 25 25.72 21.88 23.62
N LEU A 26 26.04 20.59 23.84
CA LEU A 26 26.47 19.77 22.71
C LEU A 26 25.28 19.60 21.77
N PRO A 27 25.42 19.99 20.49
CA PRO A 27 24.31 19.81 19.58
C PRO A 27 24.01 18.31 19.49
N SER A 28 22.77 17.94 19.80
CA SER A 28 22.30 16.59 19.54
C SER A 28 22.17 16.47 18.03
N PHE A 29 23.08 15.72 17.40
CA PHE A 29 22.97 15.43 15.98
C PHE A 29 21.80 14.47 15.81
N ALA A 30 20.67 14.98 15.31
CA ALA A 30 19.57 14.13 14.91
C ALA A 30 20.05 13.22 13.77
N LEU A 31 19.67 11.94 13.78
CA LEU A 31 20.02 11.02 12.73
C LEU A 31 19.43 11.52 11.41
N ASP A 32 20.28 11.72 10.39
CA ASP A 32 19.80 12.08 9.05
C ASP A 32 19.24 10.83 8.39
N ARG A 33 17.92 10.71 8.42
CA ARG A 33 17.23 9.52 7.91
C ARG A 33 17.34 9.38 6.40
N LEU A 34 17.65 10.46 5.70
CA LEU A 34 17.71 10.46 4.23
C LEU A 34 19.05 10.00 3.70
N GLN A 35 20.11 10.11 4.52
CA GLN A 35 21.45 9.68 4.14
C GLN A 35 21.71 8.27 4.65
N VAL A 36 22.18 7.40 3.77
CA VAL A 36 22.44 6.00 4.07
C VAL A 36 23.83 5.61 3.58
N GLU A 37 24.32 4.47 4.03
CA GLU A 37 25.51 3.87 3.46
C GLU A 37 25.06 3.03 2.27
N GLY A 38 25.34 3.53 1.07
CA GLY A 38 24.91 2.90 -0.16
C GLY A 38 26.09 2.31 -0.92
N TYR A 39 25.91 1.10 -1.40
CA TYR A 39 26.92 0.38 -2.18
C TYR A 39 26.27 -0.22 -3.41
N LEU A 40 26.97 -0.14 -4.53
CA LEU A 40 26.63 -0.94 -5.71
C LEU A 40 27.75 -1.95 -5.89
N LEU A 41 27.48 -3.22 -5.64
CA LEU A 41 28.50 -4.26 -5.75
C LEU A 41 28.81 -4.54 -7.23
N PRO A 42 30.00 -5.10 -7.52
CA PRO A 42 30.35 -5.35 -8.94
C PRO A 42 29.37 -6.22 -9.70
N ASN A 43 28.61 -7.09 -9.03
CA ASN A 43 27.59 -7.92 -9.67
C ASN A 43 26.25 -7.19 -9.87
N GLY A 44 26.17 -5.91 -9.50
CA GLY A 44 24.98 -5.10 -9.68
C GLY A 44 24.03 -5.08 -8.49
N LEU A 45 24.34 -5.79 -7.41
CA LEU A 45 23.48 -5.74 -6.21
C LEU A 45 23.56 -4.36 -5.56
N GLN A 46 22.42 -3.73 -5.37
CA GLN A 46 22.32 -2.48 -4.64
C GLN A 46 22.16 -2.80 -3.16
N VAL A 47 23.01 -2.20 -2.31
CA VAL A 47 22.99 -2.40 -0.87
C VAL A 47 22.74 -1.06 -0.19
N ILE A 48 21.78 -1.00 0.70
CA ILE A 48 21.43 0.18 1.48
C ILE A 48 21.49 -0.19 2.96
N LEU A 49 22.42 0.39 3.69
CA LEU A 49 22.64 0.11 5.11
C LEU A 49 22.41 1.38 5.91
N LYS A 50 21.67 1.25 7.01
CA LYS A 50 21.41 2.39 7.89
C LYS A 50 21.50 1.96 9.35
N PRO A 51 22.55 2.39 10.06
CA PRO A 51 22.53 2.21 11.51
C PRO A 51 21.33 2.94 12.11
N GLY A 52 20.53 2.21 12.86
CA GLY A 52 19.28 2.73 13.41
C GLY A 52 19.40 3.08 14.87
N TYR A 53 18.30 3.61 15.41
CA TYR A 53 18.22 3.98 16.82
C TYR A 53 18.08 2.78 17.74
N ASP A 54 17.29 1.78 17.29
CA ASP A 54 16.91 0.67 18.16
C ASP A 54 18.05 -0.35 18.23
N LYS A 55 18.53 -0.60 19.43
CA LYS A 55 19.60 -1.56 19.66
C LYS A 55 19.06 -2.98 19.74
N GLY A 56 19.87 -3.93 19.36
CA GLY A 56 19.55 -5.35 19.47
C GLY A 56 18.61 -5.87 18.41
N HIS A 57 18.23 -5.05 17.42
CA HIS A 57 17.26 -5.40 16.40
C HIS A 57 17.74 -4.94 15.02
N VAL A 58 17.43 -5.73 13.99
CA VAL A 58 17.64 -5.34 12.59
C VAL A 58 16.38 -5.61 11.79
N ALA A 59 16.10 -4.71 10.85
CA ALA A 59 15.06 -4.85 9.86
C ALA A 59 15.72 -5.04 8.50
N ILE A 60 15.36 -6.11 7.79
CA ILE A 60 15.97 -6.46 6.51
C ILE A 60 14.88 -6.54 5.45
N ARG A 61 15.14 -5.96 4.29
CA ARG A 61 14.24 -6.03 3.12
C ARG A 61 15.09 -6.44 1.92
N LEU A 62 14.78 -7.58 1.32
CA LEU A 62 15.38 -7.94 0.05
C LEU A 62 14.33 -7.71 -1.04
N VAL A 63 14.56 -6.71 -1.86
CA VAL A 63 13.62 -6.28 -2.90
C VAL A 63 14.09 -6.87 -4.24
N VAL A 64 13.26 -7.69 -4.85
CA VAL A 64 13.52 -8.26 -6.18
C VAL A 64 12.60 -7.56 -7.17
N GLY A 65 13.16 -7.03 -8.24
CA GLY A 65 12.41 -6.24 -9.22
C GLY A 65 11.57 -7.09 -10.15
N ILE A 66 10.59 -7.79 -9.60
CA ILE A 66 9.66 -8.62 -10.36
C ILE A 66 8.30 -8.57 -9.68
N GLY A 67 7.26 -8.19 -10.42
CA GLY A 67 5.92 -8.10 -9.88
C GLY A 67 4.86 -8.49 -10.89
N PHE A 68 3.60 -8.34 -10.48
CA PHE A 68 2.46 -8.74 -11.31
C PHE A 68 2.45 -8.05 -12.67
N ASP A 69 2.89 -6.79 -12.75
CA ASP A 69 2.83 -6.02 -13.99
C ASP A 69 3.91 -6.39 -15.00
N ASP A 70 4.84 -7.29 -14.64
CA ASP A 70 5.90 -7.71 -15.56
C ASP A 70 5.46 -8.81 -16.54
N PHE A 71 4.23 -9.31 -16.40
CA PHE A 71 3.77 -10.46 -17.18
C PHE A 71 2.38 -10.18 -17.74
N PRO A 72 2.03 -10.82 -18.89
CA PRO A 72 0.66 -10.79 -19.38
C PRO A 72 -0.30 -11.37 -18.35
N CYS A 73 -1.58 -11.01 -18.45
CA CYS A 73 -2.56 -11.35 -17.41
C CYS A 73 -2.65 -12.86 -17.13
N GLN A 74 -2.52 -13.70 -18.14
CA GLN A 74 -2.56 -15.15 -17.92
C GLN A 74 -1.36 -15.68 -17.13
N ASP A 75 -0.27 -14.92 -17.07
CA ASP A 75 0.96 -15.30 -16.38
C ASP A 75 1.28 -14.39 -15.20
N LYS A 76 0.37 -13.50 -14.81
CA LYS A 76 0.66 -12.50 -13.79
C LYS A 76 1.03 -13.10 -12.43
N GLU A 77 0.56 -14.32 -12.14
CA GLU A 77 0.83 -14.96 -10.86
C GLU A 77 2.21 -15.62 -10.77
N LEU A 78 3.00 -15.59 -11.86
CA LEU A 78 4.35 -16.19 -11.84
C LEU A 78 5.20 -15.73 -10.65
N PRO A 79 5.36 -14.40 -10.40
CA PRO A 79 6.19 -13.99 -9.25
C PRO A 79 5.59 -14.40 -7.91
N HIS A 80 4.28 -14.41 -7.77
CA HIS A 80 3.60 -14.76 -6.53
C HIS A 80 3.75 -16.27 -6.24
N LEU A 81 3.60 -17.09 -7.27
CA LEU A 81 3.83 -18.54 -7.12
C LEU A 81 5.27 -18.82 -6.72
N LEU A 82 6.23 -18.12 -7.33
CA LEU A 82 7.63 -18.31 -6.97
C LEU A 82 7.89 -17.85 -5.52
N GLU A 83 7.29 -16.74 -5.10
CA GLU A 83 7.40 -16.29 -3.70
C GLU A 83 7.00 -17.41 -2.73
N HIS A 84 5.85 -18.03 -2.97
CA HIS A 84 5.38 -19.15 -2.13
C HIS A 84 6.32 -20.35 -2.20
N LEU A 85 6.82 -20.68 -3.38
CA LEU A 85 7.74 -21.80 -3.56
C LEU A 85 9.04 -21.58 -2.78
N LEU A 86 9.54 -20.36 -2.74
CA LEU A 86 10.77 -20.06 -2.00
C LEU A 86 10.58 -20.24 -0.50
N PHE A 87 9.37 -20.01 0.01
CA PHE A 87 9.07 -20.24 1.43
C PHE A 87 8.53 -21.64 1.72
N SER A 88 8.34 -22.48 0.70
CA SER A 88 7.90 -23.86 0.92
C SER A 88 9.05 -24.76 1.37
N GLY A 89 10.27 -24.29 1.20
CA GLY A 89 11.39 -25.00 1.79
C GLY A 89 12.61 -25.13 0.91
N VAL A 90 13.72 -24.71 1.45
CA VAL A 90 15.04 -24.92 0.88
C VAL A 90 15.51 -26.34 1.19
N ASP A 91 14.88 -27.00 2.15
CA ASP A 91 15.18 -28.41 2.44
C ASP A 91 13.88 -29.16 2.81
N ASP A 92 13.90 -30.46 2.60
CA ASP A 92 12.81 -31.36 2.93
C ASP A 92 13.16 -32.20 4.16
N SER A 93 13.98 -31.66 5.03
CA SER A 93 14.56 -32.43 6.15
C SER A 93 13.56 -32.83 7.23
N GLY A 94 12.28 -32.59 7.01
CA GLY A 94 11.26 -33.07 7.91
C GLY A 94 10.33 -31.98 8.41
N GLU A 95 9.65 -32.30 9.50
CA GLU A 95 8.61 -31.46 10.06
C GLU A 95 9.15 -30.07 10.40
N GLY A 96 8.62 -29.06 9.74
CA GLY A 96 8.95 -27.68 10.02
C GLY A 96 10.29 -27.18 9.51
N GLY A 97 10.98 -27.92 8.66
CA GLY A 97 12.35 -27.63 8.23
C GLY A 97 12.73 -26.17 8.14
N LEU A 98 12.33 -25.47 7.07
CA LEU A 98 12.68 -24.05 6.89
C LEU A 98 12.07 -23.17 7.99
N GLU A 99 10.82 -23.40 8.32
CA GLU A 99 10.12 -22.61 9.33
C GLU A 99 10.78 -22.76 10.70
N GLU A 100 11.19 -23.98 11.06
CA GLU A 100 11.92 -24.23 12.30
C GLU A 100 13.26 -23.46 12.32
N ARG A 101 13.96 -23.45 11.21
CA ARG A 101 15.23 -22.72 11.08
C ARG A 101 15.00 -21.22 11.24
N MET A 102 13.92 -20.67 10.64
CA MET A 102 13.56 -19.26 10.80
C MET A 102 13.26 -18.92 12.26
N GLN A 103 12.47 -19.75 12.92
CA GLN A 103 12.12 -19.55 14.33
C GLN A 103 13.35 -19.60 15.24
N ALA A 104 14.27 -20.52 14.94
CA ALA A 104 15.49 -20.66 15.75
C ALA A 104 16.37 -19.40 15.69
N LEU A 105 16.25 -18.62 14.62
CA LEU A 105 16.98 -17.34 14.49
C LEU A 105 16.27 -16.18 15.19
N GLY A 106 15.07 -16.43 15.74
CA GLY A 106 14.37 -15.46 16.58
C GLY A 106 13.71 -14.33 15.81
N GLY A 107 13.36 -14.54 14.55
CA GLY A 107 12.84 -13.49 13.72
C GLY A 107 11.42 -13.70 13.23
N GLU A 108 10.91 -12.67 12.59
CA GLU A 108 9.66 -12.73 11.83
C GLU A 108 10.03 -12.63 10.36
N TRP A 109 9.52 -13.55 9.57
CA TRP A 109 9.80 -13.64 8.14
C TRP A 109 8.50 -13.54 7.36
N ASN A 110 8.49 -12.69 6.33
CA ASN A 110 7.33 -12.53 5.48
C ASN A 110 7.78 -12.18 4.07
N ALA A 111 6.87 -12.25 3.11
CA ALA A 111 7.15 -11.85 1.74
C ALA A 111 5.89 -11.26 1.14
N PHE A 112 6.08 -10.35 0.18
CA PHE A 112 4.98 -9.66 -0.49
C PHE A 112 5.29 -9.54 -1.97
N THR A 113 4.34 -9.91 -2.81
CA THR A 113 4.41 -9.64 -4.25
C THR A 113 3.45 -8.50 -4.56
N SER A 114 3.99 -7.45 -5.18
CA SER A 114 3.21 -6.30 -5.61
C SER A 114 3.20 -6.20 -7.13
N ASN A 115 2.64 -5.13 -7.65
CA ASN A 115 2.69 -4.90 -9.10
C ASN A 115 4.11 -4.74 -9.62
N ALA A 116 5.01 -4.17 -8.80
CA ALA A 116 6.35 -3.78 -9.24
C ALA A 116 7.47 -4.66 -8.69
N ASP A 117 7.29 -5.26 -7.53
CA ASP A 117 8.38 -6.01 -6.89
C ASP A 117 7.89 -7.16 -6.03
N THR A 118 8.80 -8.06 -5.71
CA THR A 118 8.63 -9.11 -4.71
C THR A 118 9.66 -8.84 -3.62
N THR A 119 9.21 -8.65 -2.39
CA THR A 119 10.07 -8.22 -1.30
C THR A 119 9.96 -9.16 -0.11
N PHE A 120 11.12 -9.58 0.39
CA PHE A 120 11.26 -10.43 1.56
C PHE A 120 11.53 -9.54 2.75
N VAL A 121 10.67 -9.64 3.76
CA VAL A 121 10.62 -8.73 4.91
C VAL A 121 10.98 -9.52 6.14
N ILE A 122 12.08 -9.14 6.80
CA ILE A 122 12.61 -9.89 7.95
C ILE A 122 12.89 -8.93 9.09
N GLU A 123 12.39 -9.29 10.28
CA GLU A 123 12.72 -8.61 11.54
C GLU A 123 13.45 -9.63 12.38
N ALA A 124 14.62 -9.26 12.93
CA ALA A 124 15.44 -10.25 13.62
C ALA A 124 16.27 -9.62 14.74
N PRO A 125 16.68 -10.43 15.74
CA PRO A 125 17.68 -9.97 16.70
C PRO A 125 19.00 -9.66 15.98
N ALA A 126 19.62 -8.55 16.37
CA ALA A 126 20.87 -8.11 15.74
C ALA A 126 21.97 -9.16 15.83
N ARG A 127 22.00 -9.94 16.94
CA ARG A 127 23.02 -10.97 17.15
C ARG A 127 22.96 -12.07 16.08
N ASN A 128 21.81 -12.23 15.42
CA ASN A 128 21.63 -13.29 14.41
C ASN A 128 21.63 -12.75 12.98
N GLN A 129 22.01 -11.49 12.78
CA GLN A 129 21.85 -10.87 11.46
C GLN A 129 22.59 -11.59 10.33
N ARG A 130 23.81 -12.07 10.60
CA ARG A 130 24.56 -12.82 9.58
C ARG A 130 23.92 -14.17 9.29
N LYS A 131 23.44 -14.86 10.32
CA LYS A 131 22.78 -16.17 10.15
C LYS A 131 21.47 -16.01 9.38
N VAL A 132 20.74 -14.93 9.64
CA VAL A 132 19.52 -14.59 8.90
C VAL A 132 19.85 -14.34 7.42
N LEU A 133 20.88 -13.55 7.15
CA LEU A 133 21.30 -13.27 5.78
C LEU A 133 21.82 -14.53 5.08
N ASP A 134 22.50 -15.42 5.81
CA ASP A 134 22.92 -16.72 5.25
C ASP A 134 21.72 -17.57 4.85
N LEU A 135 20.71 -17.63 5.70
CA LEU A 135 19.48 -18.42 5.39
C LEU A 135 18.74 -17.80 4.20
N LEU A 136 18.63 -16.47 4.16
CA LEU A 136 18.00 -15.78 3.04
C LEU A 136 18.73 -16.09 1.72
N LEU A 137 20.06 -16.05 1.75
CA LEU A 137 20.87 -16.37 0.57
C LEU A 137 20.66 -17.84 0.15
N GLU A 138 20.57 -18.73 1.11
CA GLU A 138 20.29 -20.15 0.84
C GLU A 138 18.94 -20.30 0.16
N ILE A 139 17.90 -19.59 0.63
CA ILE A 139 16.58 -19.59 0.01
C ILE A 139 16.67 -19.10 -1.45
N MET A 140 17.43 -18.03 -1.67
CA MET A 140 17.55 -17.43 -3.02
C MET A 140 18.34 -18.29 -3.99
N THR A 141 19.17 -19.22 -3.51
CA THR A 141 20.11 -19.95 -4.37
C THR A 141 19.94 -21.47 -4.36
N LYS A 142 19.35 -22.05 -3.31
CA LYS A 142 19.31 -23.49 -3.13
C LYS A 142 17.91 -24.10 -3.06
N THR A 143 16.87 -23.29 -3.14
CA THR A 143 15.49 -23.81 -3.13
C THR A 143 15.26 -24.71 -4.34
N GLU A 144 14.75 -25.91 -4.12
CA GLU A 144 14.44 -26.87 -5.16
C GLU A 144 12.98 -26.66 -5.59
N LEU A 145 12.81 -26.46 -6.89
CA LEU A 145 11.50 -26.32 -7.50
C LEU A 145 11.04 -27.68 -8.02
N SER A 146 9.81 -28.05 -7.72
CA SER A 146 9.25 -29.33 -8.18
C SER A 146 7.81 -29.17 -8.59
N GLN A 147 7.34 -30.06 -9.44
CA GLN A 147 5.93 -30.05 -9.89
C GLN A 147 4.98 -30.24 -8.71
N ALA A 148 5.31 -31.14 -7.79
CA ALA A 148 4.45 -31.40 -6.62
C ALA A 148 4.30 -30.16 -5.74
N ARG A 149 5.41 -29.43 -5.52
CA ARG A 149 5.37 -28.17 -4.75
C ARG A 149 4.58 -27.09 -5.48
N LEU A 150 4.78 -26.99 -6.80
CA LEU A 150 4.03 -26.01 -7.60
C LEU A 150 2.52 -26.29 -7.54
N ASP A 151 2.12 -27.55 -7.65
CA ASP A 151 0.70 -27.92 -7.57
C ASP A 151 0.10 -27.51 -6.23
N GLY A 152 0.85 -27.72 -5.13
CA GLY A 152 0.43 -27.31 -3.80
C GLY A 152 0.29 -25.81 -3.65
N VAL A 153 1.27 -25.06 -4.18
CA VAL A 153 1.29 -23.60 -4.09
C VAL A 153 0.15 -23.00 -4.93
N LYS A 154 -0.13 -23.58 -6.11
CA LYS A 154 -1.27 -23.12 -6.91
C LYS A 154 -2.58 -23.16 -6.12
N ARG A 155 -2.80 -24.23 -5.36
CA ARG A 155 -4.00 -24.34 -4.53
C ARG A 155 -4.03 -23.27 -3.43
N VAL A 156 -2.88 -22.94 -2.85
CA VAL A 156 -2.79 -21.89 -1.84
C VAL A 156 -3.14 -20.52 -2.45
N VAL A 157 -2.53 -20.18 -3.58
CA VAL A 157 -2.76 -18.88 -4.24
C VAL A 157 -4.23 -18.74 -4.65
N GLU A 158 -4.83 -19.80 -5.19
CA GLU A 158 -6.26 -19.77 -5.54
C GLU A 158 -7.14 -19.47 -4.33
N ARG A 159 -6.79 -19.99 -3.17
CA ARG A 159 -7.56 -19.76 -1.94
C ARG A 159 -7.40 -18.33 -1.42
N GLU A 160 -6.24 -17.76 -1.56
CA GLU A 160 -5.97 -16.42 -1.03
C GLU A 160 -6.90 -15.38 -1.65
N ASP A 161 -7.10 -15.46 -2.96
CA ASP A 161 -7.93 -14.48 -3.67
C ASP A 161 -9.37 -14.97 -3.87
N GLY A 162 -9.55 -16.27 -4.13
CA GLY A 162 -10.85 -16.82 -4.49
C GLY A 162 -11.66 -17.36 -3.34
N GLY A 163 -11.04 -17.60 -2.19
CA GLY A 163 -11.69 -18.25 -1.06
C GLY A 163 -12.67 -17.39 -0.29
N HIS A 164 -12.69 -16.10 -0.56
CA HIS A 164 -13.57 -15.18 0.16
C HIS A 164 -14.97 -15.11 -0.42
N PHE A 165 -15.21 -15.69 -1.58
CA PHE A 165 -16.50 -15.59 -2.28
C PHE A 165 -17.05 -16.97 -2.56
N SER A 166 -18.31 -17.17 -2.18
CA SER A 166 -19.00 -18.42 -2.48
C SER A 166 -19.24 -18.54 -3.99
N HIS A 167 -19.49 -19.77 -4.45
CA HIS A 167 -19.83 -20.01 -5.85
C HIS A 167 -21.05 -19.20 -6.28
N LEU A 168 -22.01 -19.05 -5.38
CA LEU A 168 -23.20 -18.27 -5.69
C LEU A 168 -22.85 -16.79 -5.86
N GLN A 169 -21.99 -16.24 -5.01
CA GLN A 169 -21.56 -14.85 -5.14
C GLN A 169 -20.83 -14.63 -6.46
N ARG A 170 -19.97 -15.56 -6.86
CA ARG A 170 -19.26 -15.47 -8.14
C ARG A 170 -20.20 -15.53 -9.34
N LEU A 171 -21.27 -16.31 -9.21
CA LEU A 171 -22.26 -16.42 -10.28
C LEU A 171 -23.10 -15.14 -10.42
N LEU A 172 -23.48 -14.56 -9.28
CA LEU A 172 -24.35 -13.38 -9.25
C LEU A 172 -23.57 -12.09 -9.51
N ASP A 173 -22.34 -12.01 -8.99
CA ASP A 173 -21.49 -10.83 -9.15
C ASP A 173 -20.24 -11.22 -9.95
N ARG A 174 -20.25 -10.84 -11.20
CA ARG A 174 -19.14 -11.15 -12.12
C ARG A 174 -17.96 -10.21 -11.93
N ARG A 175 -18.09 -9.22 -11.08
CA ARG A 175 -17.01 -8.26 -10.80
C ARG A 175 -16.14 -8.79 -9.68
N ASP A 176 -15.00 -8.17 -9.53
CA ASP A 176 -14.07 -8.50 -8.45
C ASP A 176 -14.53 -7.81 -7.17
N SER A 177 -15.57 -8.36 -6.54
CA SER A 177 -16.11 -7.80 -5.31
C SER A 177 -15.03 -7.80 -4.23
N GLY A 178 -15.03 -6.79 -3.40
CA GLY A 178 -14.00 -6.58 -2.39
C GLY A 178 -12.85 -5.70 -2.85
N ARG A 179 -12.77 -5.40 -4.13
CA ARG A 179 -11.77 -4.45 -4.65
C ARG A 179 -12.39 -3.06 -4.75
N SER A 180 -11.52 -2.04 -4.72
CA SER A 180 -12.01 -0.66 -4.83
C SER A 180 -12.68 -0.42 -6.18
N ALA A 181 -13.59 0.56 -6.22
CA ALA A 181 -14.26 0.92 -7.47
C ALA A 181 -13.25 1.42 -8.50
N SER A 182 -12.20 2.11 -8.07
CA SER A 182 -11.13 2.56 -8.95
C SER A 182 -10.37 1.38 -9.57
N SER A 183 -10.10 0.35 -8.77
CA SER A 183 -9.45 -0.86 -9.27
C SER A 183 -10.32 -1.57 -10.30
N GLN A 184 -11.62 -1.68 -10.05
CA GLN A 184 -12.54 -2.30 -11.00
C GLN A 184 -12.58 -1.51 -12.31
N LEU A 185 -12.60 -0.19 -12.22
CA LEU A 185 -12.55 0.67 -13.41
C LEU A 185 -11.24 0.47 -14.17
N ALA A 186 -10.12 0.37 -13.44
CA ALA A 186 -8.82 0.14 -14.07
C ALA A 186 -8.78 -1.16 -14.87
N VAL A 187 -9.43 -2.22 -14.36
CA VAL A 187 -9.56 -3.49 -15.11
C VAL A 187 -10.35 -3.27 -16.40
N GLU A 188 -11.46 -2.57 -16.31
CA GLU A 188 -12.30 -2.29 -17.49
C GLU A 188 -11.55 -1.47 -18.55
N LEU A 189 -10.67 -0.58 -18.10
CA LEU A 189 -9.89 0.27 -18.99
C LEU A 189 -8.62 -0.43 -19.52
N GLY A 190 -8.35 -1.65 -19.07
CA GLY A 190 -7.16 -2.37 -19.49
C GLY A 190 -5.87 -1.90 -18.84
N LEU A 191 -5.97 -1.16 -17.74
CA LEU A 191 -4.81 -0.63 -17.01
C LEU A 191 -4.23 -1.63 -16.02
N LYS A 192 -5.02 -2.63 -15.66
CA LYS A 192 -4.56 -3.72 -14.79
C LYS A 192 -5.35 -4.99 -15.11
N CYS A 193 -4.81 -6.12 -14.69
CA CYS A 193 -5.48 -7.40 -14.83
C CYS A 193 -6.56 -7.57 -13.78
N ALA A 194 -7.56 -8.39 -14.09
CA ALA A 194 -8.55 -8.79 -13.09
C ALA A 194 -7.85 -9.47 -11.92
N ASP A 195 -8.40 -9.32 -10.74
CA ASP A 195 -7.75 -9.80 -9.50
C ASP A 195 -7.94 -11.29 -9.25
N ARG A 196 -8.58 -12.00 -10.16
CA ARG A 196 -8.71 -13.46 -10.05
C ARG A 196 -7.36 -14.12 -10.35
N PRO A 197 -6.94 -15.05 -9.50
CA PRO A 197 -5.69 -15.76 -9.80
C PRO A 197 -5.89 -16.69 -10.98
N GLU A 198 -5.02 -16.58 -11.97
CA GLU A 198 -4.99 -17.48 -13.12
C GLU A 198 -3.70 -18.27 -13.02
N VAL A 199 -3.79 -19.52 -12.55
CA VAL A 199 -2.60 -20.32 -12.28
C VAL A 199 -2.53 -21.59 -13.12
N ASP A 200 -3.65 -22.02 -13.71
CA ASP A 200 -3.73 -23.32 -14.40
C ASP A 200 -2.75 -23.46 -15.55
N GLY A 201 -2.54 -22.39 -16.31
CA GLY A 201 -1.64 -22.40 -17.45
C GLY A 201 -0.17 -22.27 -17.11
N ILE A 202 0.16 -22.01 -15.86
CA ILE A 202 1.55 -21.78 -15.47
C ILE A 202 2.24 -23.12 -15.24
N LYS A 203 3.36 -23.31 -15.91
CA LYS A 203 4.14 -24.54 -15.86
C LYS A 203 5.41 -24.33 -15.05
N LEU A 204 5.95 -25.44 -14.54
CA LEU A 204 7.18 -25.41 -13.74
C LEU A 204 8.33 -24.74 -14.51
N GLU A 205 8.44 -24.99 -15.81
CA GLU A 205 9.51 -24.38 -16.61
C GLU A 205 9.44 -22.85 -16.61
N HIS A 206 8.23 -22.27 -16.58
CA HIS A 206 8.09 -20.81 -16.48
C HIS A 206 8.64 -20.29 -15.15
N ILE A 207 8.35 -21.00 -14.06
CA ILE A 207 8.84 -20.64 -12.72
C ILE A 207 10.36 -20.76 -12.68
N GLU A 208 10.89 -21.86 -13.21
CA GLU A 208 12.35 -22.08 -13.26
C GLU A 208 13.05 -20.97 -14.04
N ASP A 209 12.44 -20.54 -15.14
CA ASP A 209 12.99 -19.48 -15.97
C ASP A 209 13.06 -18.14 -15.23
N ILE A 210 11.99 -17.75 -14.55
CA ILE A 210 12.02 -16.47 -13.83
C ILE A 210 12.94 -16.54 -12.61
N PHE A 211 13.04 -17.71 -11.96
CA PHE A 211 13.97 -17.86 -10.83
C PHE A 211 15.41 -17.71 -11.32
N ALA A 212 15.74 -18.29 -12.46
CA ALA A 212 17.09 -18.22 -13.02
C ALA A 212 17.45 -16.82 -13.53
N ASN A 213 16.49 -16.10 -14.12
CA ASN A 213 16.80 -14.87 -14.85
C ASN A 213 16.43 -13.59 -14.14
N TRP A 214 15.41 -13.62 -13.27
CA TRP A 214 14.95 -12.41 -12.58
C TRP A 214 15.48 -12.31 -11.15
N TYR A 215 15.76 -13.44 -10.50
CA TYR A 215 16.31 -13.46 -9.13
C TYR A 215 17.83 -13.36 -9.20
N ALA A 216 18.29 -12.23 -9.69
CA ALA A 216 19.70 -11.97 -9.95
C ALA A 216 20.12 -10.71 -9.21
N PRO A 217 21.40 -10.61 -8.82
CA PRO A 217 21.84 -9.47 -8.00
C PRO A 217 21.62 -8.12 -8.67
N ASN A 218 21.76 -8.05 -9.99
CA ASN A 218 21.55 -6.79 -10.71
C ASN A 218 20.06 -6.42 -10.83
N ASN A 219 19.15 -7.25 -10.30
CA ASN A 219 17.72 -6.96 -10.19
C ASN A 219 17.28 -6.96 -8.72
N MET A 220 18.20 -6.77 -7.79
CA MET A 220 17.90 -6.84 -6.35
C MET A 220 18.46 -5.64 -5.61
N THR A 221 17.76 -5.26 -4.55
CA THR A 221 18.23 -4.28 -3.57
C THR A 221 18.10 -4.89 -2.19
N LEU A 222 19.19 -4.89 -1.43
CA LEU A 222 19.19 -5.34 -0.04
C LEU A 222 19.24 -4.13 0.89
N ILE A 223 18.22 -4.01 1.73
CA ILE A 223 18.09 -2.91 2.70
C ILE A 223 18.24 -3.51 4.10
N ALA A 224 19.12 -2.95 4.93
CA ALA A 224 19.25 -3.37 6.33
C ALA A 224 19.35 -2.13 7.22
N VAL A 225 18.49 -2.07 8.22
CA VAL A 225 18.38 -0.93 9.13
C VAL A 225 18.41 -1.46 10.56
N GLY A 226 19.22 -0.85 11.40
CA GLY A 226 19.23 -1.20 12.81
C GLY A 226 20.61 -1.28 13.43
N ASP A 227 20.75 -2.21 14.35
CA ASP A 227 22.00 -2.42 15.09
C ASP A 227 22.93 -3.29 14.24
N LEU A 228 23.51 -2.68 13.21
CA LEU A 228 24.25 -3.39 12.18
C LEU A 228 25.66 -3.74 12.60
N ASP A 229 26.12 -4.93 12.23
CA ASP A 229 27.48 -5.37 12.35
C ASP A 229 28.40 -4.45 11.53
N LYS A 230 29.47 -3.97 12.13
CA LYS A 230 30.41 -3.08 11.45
C LYS A 230 31.10 -3.73 10.25
N LEU A 231 31.18 -5.05 10.24
CA LEU A 231 31.79 -5.81 9.14
C LEU A 231 30.78 -6.31 8.15
N LEU A 232 29.52 -5.85 8.25
CA LEU A 232 28.45 -6.28 7.33
C LEU A 232 28.79 -6.01 5.87
N PRO A 233 29.34 -4.85 5.48
CA PRO A 233 29.70 -4.65 4.07
C PRO A 233 30.66 -5.71 3.53
N ALA A 234 31.69 -6.07 4.29
CA ALA A 234 32.63 -7.11 3.86
C ALA A 234 31.96 -8.48 3.76
N TYR A 235 31.08 -8.78 4.71
CA TYR A 235 30.30 -10.01 4.71
C TYR A 235 29.44 -10.09 3.43
N LEU A 236 28.75 -9.01 3.08
CA LEU A 236 27.88 -8.98 1.91
C LEU A 236 28.69 -9.17 0.60
N GLU A 237 29.88 -8.58 0.53
CA GLU A 237 30.74 -8.79 -0.64
C GLU A 237 31.14 -10.25 -0.80
N ARG A 238 31.43 -10.95 0.30
CA ARG A 238 31.83 -12.36 0.27
C ARG A 238 30.67 -13.31 -0.01
N THR A 239 29.46 -12.90 0.24
CA THR A 239 28.27 -13.75 0.12
C THR A 239 27.41 -13.31 -1.06
N TYR A 240 26.57 -12.31 -0.87
CA TYR A 240 25.67 -11.81 -1.92
C TYR A 240 26.44 -11.27 -3.13
N GLY A 241 27.65 -10.75 -2.89
CA GLY A 241 28.50 -10.25 -3.97
C GLY A 241 29.02 -11.31 -4.91
N LYS A 242 28.88 -12.60 -4.56
CA LYS A 242 29.28 -13.71 -5.41
C LYS A 242 28.16 -14.23 -6.32
N LEU A 243 26.94 -13.72 -6.17
CA LEU A 243 25.85 -14.10 -7.04
C LEU A 243 26.15 -13.67 -8.48
N ALA A 244 25.82 -14.53 -9.45
CA ALA A 244 26.07 -14.25 -10.85
C ALA A 244 24.97 -13.32 -11.40
N PRO A 245 25.33 -12.21 -12.07
CA PRO A 245 24.33 -11.36 -12.69
C PRO A 245 23.75 -12.02 -13.95
N THR A 246 22.57 -11.53 -14.36
CA THR A 246 21.93 -11.94 -15.60
C THR A 246 21.86 -10.78 -16.57
N ASP A 247 21.39 -11.02 -17.79
CA ASP A 247 21.15 -9.95 -18.75
C ASP A 247 20.11 -8.98 -18.20
N PRO A 248 20.22 -7.70 -18.56
CA PRO A 248 19.22 -6.73 -18.09
C PRO A 248 17.80 -7.13 -18.47
N ILE A 249 16.89 -6.88 -17.55
CA ILE A 249 15.48 -7.25 -17.70
C ILE A 249 14.69 -6.03 -18.17
N ASP A 250 13.93 -6.20 -19.25
CA ASP A 250 13.05 -5.16 -19.76
C ASP A 250 11.67 -5.31 -19.12
N HIS A 251 11.24 -4.29 -18.41
CA HIS A 251 9.90 -4.24 -17.80
C HIS A 251 8.92 -3.67 -18.83
N PRO A 252 7.81 -4.37 -19.10
CA PRO A 252 6.87 -3.87 -20.11
C PRO A 252 6.12 -2.62 -19.61
N UNK A 253 5.77 -1.83 -20.52
CA UNK A 253 5.15 -0.63 -20.09
C UNK A 253 3.70 -0.93 -19.94
N UNK A 254 3.24 -0.36 -19.21
CA UNK A 254 1.88 -0.51 -19.01
C UNK A 254 1.16 0.09 -20.13
N GLY A 255 0.08 -0.36 -20.44
CA GLY A 255 -0.78 0.17 -21.46
C GLY A 255 -1.58 1.38 -21.00
N SER A 256 -2.13 2.10 -21.93
CA SER A 256 -3.06 3.20 -21.63
C SER A 256 -4.44 2.83 -22.18
N GLY A 257 -5.46 2.95 -21.35
CA GLY A 257 -6.83 2.69 -21.75
C GLY A 257 -7.67 3.94 -21.61
N SER A 258 -8.75 3.99 -22.36
CA SER A 258 -9.72 5.07 -22.22
C SER A 258 -11.13 4.50 -22.31
N ALA A 259 -12.05 5.10 -21.59
CA ALA A 259 -13.46 4.76 -21.64
C ALA A 259 -14.29 6.01 -21.48
N GLU A 260 -15.51 5.95 -21.97
CA GLU A 260 -16.44 7.07 -21.86
C GLU A 260 -16.85 7.24 -20.40
N PRO A 261 -16.82 8.46 -19.89
CA PRO A 261 -17.36 8.72 -18.55
C PRO A 261 -18.85 8.33 -18.49
N ARG A 262 -19.25 7.80 -17.34
CA ARG A 262 -20.63 7.30 -17.21
C ARG A 262 -21.11 7.31 -15.77
N ARG A 263 -22.42 7.23 -15.63
CA ARG A 263 -23.07 7.00 -14.35
C ARG A 263 -23.64 5.58 -14.37
N GLU A 264 -23.32 4.81 -13.36
CA GLU A 264 -23.68 3.41 -13.29
C GLU A 264 -24.39 3.13 -11.97
N LEU A 265 -25.61 2.64 -12.04
CA LEU A 265 -26.35 2.22 -10.86
C LEU A 265 -26.37 0.70 -10.81
N GLU A 266 -25.71 0.15 -9.80
CA GLU A 266 -25.66 -1.29 -9.59
C GLU A 266 -26.62 -1.67 -8.48
N ARG A 267 -27.58 -2.52 -8.81
CA ARG A 267 -28.57 -2.97 -7.86
C ARG A 267 -28.18 -4.33 -7.33
N GLY A 268 -27.80 -4.36 -6.05
CA GLY A 268 -27.54 -5.60 -5.33
C GLY A 268 -28.85 -6.19 -4.81
N GLY A 269 -28.74 -7.19 -3.97
CA GLY A 269 -29.90 -7.87 -3.44
C GLY A 269 -30.56 -7.13 -2.29
N LEU A 270 -30.01 -7.34 -1.10
CA LEU A 270 -30.65 -6.95 0.17
C LEU A 270 -29.62 -6.23 1.04
N GLY A 271 -29.99 -5.11 1.63
CA GLY A 271 -29.11 -4.38 2.52
C GLY A 271 -29.63 -3.02 2.91
N GLU A 272 -29.02 -2.45 3.95
CA GLU A 272 -29.38 -1.13 4.48
C GLU A 272 -28.42 -0.03 4.01
N SER A 273 -27.29 -0.38 3.38
CA SER A 273 -26.26 0.57 3.00
C SER A 273 -26.13 0.66 1.49
N ALA A 274 -25.85 1.88 1.02
CA ALA A 274 -25.47 2.13 -0.37
C ALA A 274 -24.06 2.71 -0.39
N LYS A 275 -23.34 2.45 -1.48
CA LYS A 275 -21.98 2.98 -1.66
C LYS A 275 -21.94 3.83 -2.92
N LEU A 276 -21.35 4.99 -2.81
CA LEU A 276 -21.16 5.90 -3.94
C LEU A 276 -19.68 6.11 -4.18
N HIS A 277 -19.29 6.06 -5.45
CA HIS A 277 -17.91 6.30 -5.86
C HIS A 277 -17.92 7.21 -7.08
N LEU A 278 -17.29 8.38 -6.94
CA LEU A 278 -17.09 9.29 -8.07
C LEU A 278 -15.61 9.31 -8.36
N ILE A 279 -15.22 8.81 -9.52
CA ILE A 279 -13.82 8.52 -9.87
C ILE A 279 -13.38 9.43 -11.00
N TYR A 280 -12.23 10.06 -10.83
CA TYR A 280 -11.62 10.94 -11.82
C TYR A 280 -10.23 10.43 -12.17
N PRO A 281 -9.92 10.21 -13.45
CA PRO A 281 -8.52 10.01 -13.84
C PRO A 281 -7.77 11.33 -13.71
N GLU A 282 -6.52 11.24 -13.25
CA GLU A 282 -5.68 12.44 -13.13
C GLU A 282 -5.33 12.97 -14.52
N PRO A 283 -5.61 14.24 -14.80
CA PRO A 283 -5.19 14.80 -16.09
C PRO A 283 -3.66 14.87 -16.18
N GLN A 284 -3.15 14.71 -17.38
CA GLN A 284 -1.73 14.83 -17.64
C GLN A 284 -1.39 16.32 -17.73
N LEU A 285 -0.80 16.84 -16.67
CA LEU A 285 -0.45 18.26 -16.56
C LEU A 285 1.06 18.41 -16.50
N ASP A 286 1.57 19.43 -17.16
CA ASP A 286 2.98 19.76 -17.09
C ASP A 286 3.35 20.17 -15.66
N ASP A 287 4.52 19.75 -15.21
CA ASP A 287 5.07 20.10 -13.90
C ASP A 287 4.23 19.59 -12.70
N GLN A 288 3.39 18.58 -12.91
CA GLN A 288 2.65 17.97 -11.81
C GLN A 288 3.42 16.76 -11.29
N HIS A 289 3.46 16.64 -9.98
CA HIS A 289 4.14 15.54 -9.27
C HIS A 289 3.17 14.85 -8.32
N ASP A 290 3.55 13.68 -7.84
CA ASP A 290 2.73 12.92 -6.92
C ASP A 290 2.33 13.73 -5.68
N GLU A 291 3.22 14.58 -5.17
CA GLU A 291 2.94 15.40 -4.00
C GLU A 291 1.78 16.37 -4.23
N THR A 292 1.69 16.92 -5.46
CA THR A 292 0.55 17.77 -5.82
C THR A 292 -0.76 16.99 -5.70
N TRP A 293 -0.81 15.79 -6.28
CA TRP A 293 -2.03 14.98 -6.26
C TRP A 293 -2.37 14.48 -4.85
N GLU A 294 -1.35 14.19 -4.03
CA GLU A 294 -1.59 13.82 -2.63
C GLU A 294 -2.22 14.98 -1.84
N LEU A 295 -1.81 16.23 -2.13
CA LEU A 295 -2.41 17.39 -1.49
C LEU A 295 -3.82 17.66 -2.01
N VAL A 296 -4.06 17.45 -3.30
CA VAL A 296 -5.42 17.52 -3.86
C VAL A 296 -6.32 16.48 -3.18
N LYS A 297 -5.83 15.25 -3.04
CA LYS A 297 -6.56 14.18 -2.34
C LYS A 297 -6.88 14.60 -0.91
N ALA A 298 -5.90 15.15 -0.20
CA ALA A 298 -6.09 15.57 1.19
C ALA A 298 -7.17 16.64 1.29
N TYR A 299 -7.16 17.59 0.35
CA TYR A 299 -8.15 18.66 0.33
C TYR A 299 -9.55 18.12 0.05
N LEU A 300 -9.66 17.23 -0.95
CA LEU A 300 -10.95 16.61 -1.29
C LEU A 300 -11.47 15.74 -0.14
N ASP A 301 -10.57 15.02 0.52
CA ASP A 301 -10.93 14.18 1.67
C ASP A 301 -11.52 15.03 2.80
N TRP A 302 -10.86 16.13 3.12
CA TRP A 302 -11.32 17.03 4.17
C TRP A 302 -12.66 17.68 3.85
N THR A 303 -12.82 18.16 2.61
CA THR A 303 -14.08 18.83 2.22
C THR A 303 -15.24 17.83 2.16
N LEU A 304 -14.96 16.61 1.70
CA LEU A 304 -15.97 15.55 1.65
C LEU A 304 -16.41 15.16 3.06
N TYR A 305 -15.45 15.00 3.96
CA TYR A 305 -15.72 14.70 5.37
C TYR A 305 -16.58 15.80 6.00
N THR A 306 -16.21 17.06 5.78
CA THR A 306 -16.93 18.20 6.31
C THR A 306 -18.37 18.23 5.77
N GLU A 307 -18.53 18.01 4.46
CA GLU A 307 -19.84 18.10 3.82
C GLU A 307 -20.76 16.94 4.22
N LEU A 308 -20.28 15.69 4.06
CA LEU A 308 -21.14 14.53 4.21
C LEU A 308 -21.26 14.04 5.64
N ARG A 309 -20.25 14.25 6.46
CA ARG A 309 -20.33 13.80 7.87
C ARG A 309 -20.69 14.92 8.82
N LEU A 310 -19.93 16.02 8.81
CA LEU A 310 -20.12 17.05 9.81
C LEU A 310 -21.37 17.91 9.57
N LYS A 311 -21.65 18.28 8.30
CA LYS A 311 -22.80 19.16 8.01
C LYS A 311 -24.09 18.37 7.83
N HIS A 312 -24.07 17.28 7.09
CA HIS A 312 -25.31 16.59 6.69
C HIS A 312 -25.53 15.24 7.36
N SER A 313 -24.52 14.71 8.04
CA SER A 313 -24.60 13.41 8.73
C SER A 313 -25.08 12.27 7.81
N LEU A 314 -24.71 12.32 6.55
CA LEU A 314 -25.09 11.32 5.56
C LEU A 314 -24.17 10.11 5.55
N SER A 315 -22.91 10.29 5.89
CA SER A 315 -21.92 9.21 5.85
C SER A 315 -21.04 9.25 7.08
N TYR A 316 -20.78 8.11 7.68
CA TYR A 316 -19.85 8.03 8.83
C TYR A 316 -18.40 8.21 8.38
N GLY A 317 -18.02 7.61 7.25
CA GLY A 317 -16.64 7.63 6.80
C GLY A 317 -16.47 7.98 5.33
N PRO A 318 -16.93 9.18 4.90
CA PRO A 318 -16.65 9.57 3.52
C PRO A 318 -15.15 9.80 3.36
N SER A 319 -14.61 9.46 2.20
CA SER A 319 -13.17 9.55 1.99
C SER A 319 -12.83 9.87 0.54
N ALA A 320 -11.70 10.52 0.35
CA ALA A 320 -11.08 10.62 -0.97
C ALA A 320 -9.87 9.68 -0.98
N GLU A 321 -9.73 8.92 -2.05
CA GLU A 321 -8.65 7.96 -2.20
C GLU A 321 -7.90 8.21 -3.50
N ARG A 322 -6.63 7.90 -3.51
CA ARG A 322 -5.81 7.98 -4.71
C ARG A 322 -5.16 6.62 -4.95
N GLU A 323 -5.33 6.11 -6.17
CA GLU A 323 -4.70 4.85 -6.57
C GLU A 323 -4.06 5.05 -7.93
N VAL A 324 -2.89 4.47 -8.12
CA VAL A 324 -2.14 4.58 -9.37
C VAL A 324 -2.06 3.19 -10.01
N PHE A 325 -2.41 3.12 -11.29
CA PHE A 325 -2.37 1.89 -12.07
C PHE A 325 -1.49 2.16 -13.30
N GLY A 326 -0.31 1.57 -13.31
CA GLY A 326 0.68 1.92 -14.32
C GLY A 326 1.06 3.39 -14.21
N ASP A 327 0.87 4.13 -15.28
CA ASP A 327 1.16 5.56 -15.31
C ASP A 327 -0.08 6.44 -15.09
N VAL A 328 -1.22 5.83 -14.78
CA VAL A 328 -2.48 6.56 -14.66
C VAL A 328 -2.93 6.57 -13.20
N GLY A 329 -3.06 7.76 -12.63
CA GLY A 329 -3.62 7.94 -11.30
C GLY A 329 -5.11 8.15 -11.36
N PHE A 330 -5.83 7.65 -10.36
CA PHE A 330 -7.26 7.90 -10.15
C PHE A 330 -7.46 8.51 -8.79
N LEU A 331 -8.27 9.56 -8.74
CA LEU A 331 -8.78 10.13 -7.50
C LEU A 331 -10.27 9.81 -7.40
N SER A 332 -10.69 9.24 -6.29
CA SER A 332 -12.09 8.89 -6.08
C SER A 332 -12.64 9.54 -4.83
N LEU A 333 -13.91 9.96 -4.92
CA LEU A 333 -14.70 10.43 -3.78
C LEU A 333 -15.68 9.30 -3.43
N ASN A 334 -15.61 8.85 -2.18
CA ASN A 334 -16.32 7.64 -1.74
C ASN A 334 -17.17 7.93 -0.53
N ALA A 335 -18.38 7.37 -0.51
CA ALA A 335 -19.28 7.50 0.64
C ALA A 335 -20.06 6.21 0.83
N ASP A 336 -20.20 5.82 2.09
CA ASP A 336 -21.05 4.72 2.52
C ASP A 336 -22.20 5.37 3.30
N VAL A 337 -23.44 5.24 2.78
CA VAL A 337 -24.59 5.95 3.31
C VAL A 337 -25.75 4.96 3.52
N GLU A 338 -26.78 5.41 4.24
CA GLU A 338 -28.01 4.63 4.32
C GLU A 338 -28.59 4.49 2.92
N ARG A 339 -29.19 3.32 2.65
CA ARG A 339 -29.74 3.01 1.33
C ARG A 339 -30.65 4.13 0.79
N ASP A 340 -31.55 4.64 1.65
CA ASP A 340 -32.53 5.62 1.23
C ASP A 340 -31.97 7.04 1.11
N ASP A 341 -30.75 7.25 1.58
CA ASP A 341 -30.04 8.53 1.47
C ASP A 341 -29.15 8.63 0.23
N ALA A 342 -29.09 7.58 -0.60
CA ALA A 342 -28.15 7.52 -1.71
C ALA A 342 -28.33 8.70 -2.69
N ASP A 343 -29.59 9.04 -3.03
CA ASP A 343 -29.84 10.13 -3.98
C ASP A 343 -29.43 11.48 -3.41
N GLU A 344 -29.71 11.71 -2.13
CA GLU A 344 -29.29 12.94 -1.45
C GLU A 344 -27.77 13.04 -1.38
N ALA A 345 -27.10 11.94 -1.07
CA ALA A 345 -25.63 11.90 -1.03
C ALA A 345 -25.04 12.21 -2.39
N GLU A 346 -25.59 11.65 -3.46
CA GLU A 346 -25.12 11.95 -4.81
C GLU A 346 -25.26 13.43 -5.12
N ARG A 347 -26.40 14.02 -4.80
CA ARG A 347 -26.61 15.45 -5.02
C ARG A 347 -25.61 16.30 -4.25
N ASP A 348 -25.34 15.92 -2.98
CA ASP A 348 -24.40 16.66 -2.14
C ASP A 348 -22.96 16.55 -2.69
N ILE A 349 -22.56 15.35 -3.15
CA ILE A 349 -21.22 15.16 -3.72
C ILE A 349 -21.08 15.99 -5.00
N ARG A 350 -22.06 15.97 -5.87
CA ARG A 350 -22.00 16.74 -7.12
C ARG A 350 -22.02 18.25 -6.85
N ALA A 351 -22.80 18.70 -5.87
CA ALA A 351 -22.81 20.11 -5.48
C ALA A 351 -21.47 20.54 -4.91
N LEU A 352 -20.84 19.66 -4.10
CA LEU A 352 -19.51 19.93 -3.56
C LEU A 352 -18.48 20.06 -4.69
N VAL A 353 -18.49 19.14 -5.65
CA VAL A 353 -17.57 19.17 -6.80
C VAL A 353 -17.75 20.48 -7.58
N GLU A 354 -18.99 20.86 -7.87
CA GLU A 354 -19.28 22.09 -8.58
C GLU A 354 -18.78 23.32 -7.81
N ARG A 355 -18.99 23.34 -6.50
CA ARG A 355 -18.52 24.45 -5.66
C ARG A 355 -16.99 24.53 -5.65
N LEU A 356 -16.31 23.40 -5.49
CA LEU A 356 -14.83 23.37 -5.47
C LEU A 356 -14.24 23.77 -6.80
N GLN A 357 -14.86 23.35 -7.90
CA GLN A 357 -14.39 23.74 -9.22
C GLN A 357 -14.54 25.24 -9.44
N LYS A 358 -15.64 25.81 -8.95
CA LYS A 358 -15.93 27.24 -9.10
C LYS A 358 -15.10 28.11 -8.18
N GLU A 359 -15.06 27.77 -6.89
CA GLU A 359 -14.44 28.59 -5.84
C GLU A 359 -12.97 28.27 -5.61
N GLY A 360 -12.55 27.04 -5.89
CA GLY A 360 -11.18 26.61 -5.65
C GLY A 360 -10.90 26.35 -4.18
N MET A 361 -9.61 26.24 -3.85
CA MET A 361 -9.14 25.92 -2.52
C MET A 361 -9.08 27.16 -1.63
N GLN A 362 -9.49 27.03 -0.38
CA GLN A 362 -9.29 28.06 0.62
C GLN A 362 -7.83 28.04 1.10
N PRO A 363 -7.13 29.17 1.03
CA PRO A 363 -5.69 29.19 1.36
C PRO A 363 -5.37 28.67 2.76
N ALA A 364 -6.15 29.04 3.77
CA ALA A 364 -5.88 28.59 5.14
C ALA A 364 -6.06 27.09 5.30
N THR A 365 -7.07 26.52 4.65
CA THR A 365 -7.31 25.07 4.67
C THR A 365 -6.17 24.33 3.97
N PHE A 366 -5.77 24.80 2.80
CA PHE A 366 -4.65 24.19 2.07
C PHE A 366 -3.38 24.23 2.92
N ALA A 367 -3.05 25.36 3.53
CA ALA A 367 -1.85 25.51 4.35
C ALA A 367 -1.86 24.54 5.53
N ARG A 368 -3.02 24.40 6.18
CA ARG A 368 -3.15 23.47 7.32
C ARG A 368 -2.96 22.02 6.88
N LEU A 369 -3.57 21.62 5.79
CA LEU A 369 -3.45 20.23 5.27
C LEU A 369 -2.04 19.95 4.77
N GLN A 370 -1.39 20.94 4.15
CA GLN A 370 0.00 20.81 3.73
C GLN A 370 0.92 20.60 4.93
N GLN A 371 0.73 21.38 5.99
CA GLN A 371 1.54 21.23 7.18
C GLN A 371 1.30 19.88 7.87
N LEU A 372 0.05 19.41 7.88
CA LEU A 372 -0.26 18.08 8.41
C LEU A 372 0.45 16.98 7.63
N ALA A 373 0.49 17.09 6.29
CA ALA A 373 1.19 16.13 5.45
C ALA A 373 2.69 16.13 5.74
N ILE A 374 3.28 17.31 5.92
CA ILE A 374 4.70 17.45 6.27
C ILE A 374 4.97 16.80 7.63
N ASP A 375 4.13 17.08 8.61
CA ASP A 375 4.32 16.56 9.98
C ASP A 375 4.22 15.03 9.99
N ARG A 376 3.29 14.45 9.23
CA ARG A 376 3.14 13.00 9.15
C ARG A 376 4.39 12.29 8.65
N GLN A 377 5.16 12.94 7.78
CA GLN A 377 6.42 12.37 7.32
C GLN A 377 7.43 12.18 8.46
N SER A 378 7.38 13.04 9.47
CA SER A 378 8.36 13.00 10.55
C SER A 378 8.21 11.77 11.45
N TRP A 379 6.99 11.28 11.64
CA TRP A 379 6.82 10.09 12.49
C TRP A 379 6.64 8.80 11.71
N ALA A 380 6.38 8.86 10.41
CA ALA A 380 6.19 7.68 9.58
C ALA A 380 7.46 6.85 9.43
N THR A 381 8.62 7.44 9.71
CA THR A 381 9.93 6.78 9.55
C THR A 381 10.62 6.54 10.88
N GLN A 382 9.89 6.50 12.00
CA GLN A 382 10.48 6.25 13.31
C GLN A 382 10.56 4.75 13.58
N GLY A 383 11.75 4.31 14.01
CA GLY A 383 12.04 2.91 14.27
C GLY A 383 12.68 2.22 13.07
N ASN A 384 13.38 1.12 13.34
CA ASN A 384 14.14 0.41 12.31
C ASN A 384 13.23 -0.12 11.21
N SER A 385 12.11 -0.73 11.57
CA SER A 385 11.20 -1.35 10.59
C SER A 385 10.53 -0.29 9.70
N ALA A 386 10.04 0.79 10.31
CA ALA A 386 9.40 1.87 9.55
C ALA A 386 10.39 2.52 8.59
N LEU A 387 11.63 2.70 9.03
CA LEU A 387 12.65 3.29 8.18
C LEU A 387 13.03 2.38 7.01
N ALA A 388 13.13 1.07 7.26
CA ALA A 388 13.40 0.10 6.19
C ALA A 388 12.25 0.10 5.16
N ASP A 389 11.01 0.16 5.63
CA ASP A 389 9.84 0.23 4.74
C ASP A 389 9.85 1.52 3.92
N TYR A 390 10.26 2.63 4.53
CA TYR A 390 10.37 3.90 3.82
C TYR A 390 11.40 3.80 2.68
N TYR A 391 12.58 3.23 2.95
CA TYR A 391 13.60 3.06 1.91
C TYR A 391 13.09 2.17 0.78
N TRP A 392 12.41 1.09 1.12
CA TRP A 392 11.80 0.22 0.12
C TRP A 392 10.79 1.01 -0.74
N SER A 393 9.90 1.77 -0.12
CA SER A 393 8.88 2.52 -0.85
C SER A 393 9.47 3.66 -1.70
N ALA A 394 10.65 4.16 -1.36
CA ALA A 394 11.24 5.33 -1.97
C ALA A 394 12.44 5.00 -2.87
N LEU A 395 12.60 3.74 -3.29
CA LEU A 395 13.77 3.34 -4.09
C LEU A 395 13.92 4.15 -5.37
N ASN A 396 12.82 4.61 -5.97
CA ASN A 396 12.89 5.44 -7.17
C ASN A 396 13.47 6.83 -6.90
N ASP A 397 13.50 7.25 -5.65
CA ASP A 397 14.02 8.56 -5.24
C ASP A 397 15.45 8.44 -4.66
N TYR A 398 16.04 7.25 -4.72
CA TYR A 398 17.37 7.01 -4.15
C TYR A 398 18.46 7.30 -5.18
N GLU A 399 19.46 8.08 -4.78
CA GLU A 399 20.60 8.36 -5.61
C GLU A 399 21.84 8.62 -4.75
N ASN A 400 22.92 7.88 -5.03
CA ASN A 400 24.25 8.13 -4.44
C ASN A 400 24.23 8.21 -2.91
N GLY A 401 23.56 7.25 -2.26
CA GLY A 401 23.57 7.18 -0.79
C GLY A 401 22.58 8.11 -0.13
N ARG A 402 21.64 8.69 -0.89
CA ARG A 402 20.68 9.63 -0.33
C ARG A 402 19.31 9.49 -0.96
N PHE A 403 18.29 9.66 -0.15
CA PHE A 403 16.89 9.71 -0.59
C PHE A 403 16.43 11.17 -0.65
N GLU A 404 15.58 11.49 -1.61
CA GLU A 404 14.97 12.80 -1.66
C GLU A 404 14.06 13.02 -0.44
N ASP A 405 13.98 14.26 -0.01
CA ASP A 405 13.16 14.62 1.16
C ASP A 405 11.71 14.82 0.74
N PRO A 406 10.79 13.90 1.08
CA PRO A 406 9.39 14.08 0.71
C PRO A 406 8.74 15.28 1.40
N ALA A 407 9.16 15.62 2.61
CA ALA A 407 8.63 16.82 3.30
C ALA A 407 9.00 18.09 2.53
N LYS A 408 10.21 18.15 1.98
CA LYS A 408 10.65 19.28 1.18
C LYS A 408 9.80 19.39 -0.11
N ARG A 409 9.54 18.26 -0.76
CA ARG A 409 8.72 18.24 -1.98
C ARG A 409 7.28 18.63 -1.70
N ILE A 410 6.71 18.16 -0.57
CA ILE A 410 5.36 18.58 -0.16
C ILE A 410 5.32 20.09 0.09
N LYS A 411 6.31 20.61 0.81
CA LYS A 411 6.39 22.04 1.14
C LYS A 411 6.51 22.90 -0.12
N ALA A 412 7.13 22.39 -1.17
CA ALA A 412 7.35 23.12 -2.41
C ALA A 412 6.08 23.25 -3.26
N VAL A 413 5.02 22.48 -2.98
CA VAL A 413 3.78 22.56 -3.76
C VAL A 413 3.08 23.88 -3.44
N LYS A 414 2.86 24.68 -4.47
CA LYS A 414 2.20 25.98 -4.34
C LYS A 414 0.68 25.81 -4.39
N LEU A 415 -0.03 26.68 -3.68
CA LEU A 415 -1.49 26.69 -3.70
C LEU A 415 -2.03 26.79 -5.15
N GLU A 416 -1.45 27.65 -5.97
CA GLU A 416 -1.90 27.82 -7.35
C GLU A 416 -1.79 26.52 -8.13
N THR A 417 -0.69 25.78 -7.95
CA THR A 417 -0.45 24.52 -8.65
C THR A 417 -1.48 23.47 -8.21
N ALA A 418 -1.68 23.31 -6.91
CA ALA A 418 -2.65 22.35 -6.38
C ALA A 418 -4.08 22.71 -6.77
N ASN A 419 -4.39 24.00 -6.71
CA ASN A 419 -5.73 24.50 -7.06
C ASN A 419 -6.05 24.27 -8.53
N GLN A 420 -5.09 24.54 -9.42
CA GLN A 420 -5.26 24.28 -10.85
C GLN A 420 -5.45 22.79 -11.12
N ALA A 421 -4.66 21.96 -10.47
CA ALA A 421 -4.77 20.51 -10.61
C ALA A 421 -6.16 20.02 -10.16
N MET A 422 -6.63 20.50 -9.00
CA MET A 422 -7.96 20.13 -8.51
C MET A 422 -9.06 20.57 -9.47
N ARG A 423 -8.99 21.81 -9.95
CA ARG A 423 -10.03 22.33 -10.86
C ARG A 423 -10.07 21.56 -12.16
N GLN A 424 -8.92 21.20 -12.73
CA GLN A 424 -8.87 20.43 -13.97
C GLN A 424 -9.37 19.00 -13.74
N LEU A 425 -9.02 18.41 -12.61
CA LEU A 425 -9.55 17.08 -12.25
C LEU A 425 -11.08 17.10 -12.21
N LEU A 426 -11.65 18.05 -11.46
CA LEU A 426 -13.09 18.14 -11.23
C LEU A 426 -13.86 18.70 -12.44
N ALA A 427 -13.18 19.25 -13.44
CA ALA A 427 -13.83 19.68 -14.67
C ALA A 427 -14.29 18.49 -15.53
N GLN A 428 -13.70 17.34 -15.30
CA GLN A 428 -14.07 16.13 -16.03
C GLN A 428 -15.46 15.63 -15.55
N PRO A 429 -16.23 14.97 -16.41
CA PRO A 429 -17.50 14.41 -15.95
C PRO A 429 -17.34 13.27 -14.95
N GLY A 430 -16.22 12.52 -15.02
CA GLY A 430 -15.93 11.45 -14.07
C GLY A 430 -16.78 10.20 -14.31
N TYR A 431 -16.49 9.19 -13.50
CA TYR A 431 -17.20 7.92 -13.50
C TYR A 431 -17.94 7.79 -12.17
N MET A 432 -19.27 7.82 -12.20
CA MET A 432 -20.06 7.66 -10.99
C MET A 432 -20.56 6.22 -10.91
N ARG A 433 -20.24 5.55 -9.83
CA ARG A 433 -20.74 4.21 -9.54
C ARG A 433 -21.51 4.24 -8.23
N ILE A 434 -22.76 3.78 -8.28
CA ILE A 434 -23.62 3.71 -7.11
C ILE A 434 -24.03 2.24 -6.93
N GLU A 435 -23.72 1.69 -5.76
CA GLU A 435 -24.14 0.34 -5.39
C GLU A 435 -25.28 0.48 -4.38
N LYS A 436 -26.50 0.15 -4.81
CA LYS A 436 -27.70 0.33 -4.00
C LYS A 436 -28.49 -0.97 -3.96
N PRO A 437 -28.74 -1.56 -2.80
CA PRO A 437 -29.56 -2.77 -2.71
C PRO A 437 -30.97 -2.54 -3.24
N LEU A 438 -31.56 -3.58 -3.85
CA LEU A 438 -32.93 -3.54 -4.33
C LEU A 438 -33.94 -3.34 -3.19
N PHE A 439 -33.69 -4.05 -2.06
CA PHE A 439 -34.57 -4.00 -0.90
C PHE A 439 -33.79 -3.77 0.37
N SER A 440 -34.33 -2.95 1.26
CA SER A 440 -33.91 -2.91 2.66
C SER A 440 -34.47 -4.15 3.38
N TYR A 441 -33.95 -4.45 4.56
CA TYR A 441 -34.53 -5.53 5.38
C TYR A 441 -35.95 -5.21 5.77
N ASP A 442 -36.27 -3.96 6.09
CA ASP A 442 -37.65 -3.55 6.41
C ASP A 442 -38.55 -3.75 5.22
N GLY A 443 -38.11 -3.37 4.02
CA GLY A 443 -38.86 -3.59 2.79
C GLY A 443 -39.13 -5.06 2.54
N LEU A 444 -38.18 -5.92 2.82
CA LEU A 444 -38.36 -7.36 2.69
C LEU A 444 -39.43 -7.88 3.67
N TYR A 445 -39.35 -7.44 4.93
CA TYR A 445 -40.32 -7.85 5.95
C TYR A 445 -41.73 -7.40 5.57
N TRP A 446 -41.88 -6.15 5.08
CA TRP A 446 -43.18 -5.66 4.57
C TRP A 446 -43.67 -6.50 3.39
N LEU A 447 -42.80 -6.87 2.47
CA LEU A 447 -43.17 -7.69 1.33
C LEU A 447 -43.65 -9.08 1.78
N ILE A 448 -42.92 -9.70 2.68
CA ILE A 448 -43.29 -11.02 3.24
C ILE A 448 -44.64 -10.92 3.92
N GLY A 449 -44.87 -9.88 4.73
CA GLY A 449 -46.12 -9.65 5.41
C GLY A 449 -47.28 -9.48 4.43
N ALA A 450 -47.07 -8.71 3.35
CA ALA A 450 -48.08 -8.50 2.32
C ALA A 450 -48.43 -9.80 1.59
N VAL A 451 -47.44 -10.61 1.26
CA VAL A 451 -47.65 -11.91 0.61
C VAL A 451 -48.44 -12.86 1.52
N LEU A 452 -48.03 -12.95 2.81
CA LEU A 452 -48.73 -13.78 3.77
C LEU A 452 -50.20 -13.32 3.96
N GLY A 453 -50.40 -11.99 4.04
CA GLY A 453 -51.73 -11.42 4.13
C GLY A 453 -52.60 -11.74 2.93
N PHE A 454 -52.02 -11.66 1.74
CA PHE A 454 -52.70 -12.01 0.51
C PHE A 454 -53.12 -13.50 0.47
N ILE A 455 -52.19 -14.38 0.90
CA ILE A 455 -52.49 -15.82 0.97
C ILE A 455 -53.61 -16.07 1.97
N ALA A 456 -53.58 -15.41 3.12
CA ALA A 456 -54.61 -15.54 4.15
C ALA A 456 -55.99 -15.08 3.61
N LEU A 457 -56.00 -13.97 2.87
CA LEU A 457 -57.25 -13.46 2.27
C LEU A 457 -57.79 -14.41 1.20
N LEU A 458 -56.91 -14.99 0.39
CA LEU A 458 -57.32 -15.99 -0.60
C LEU A 458 -57.90 -17.23 0.07
N ALA A 459 -57.26 -17.69 1.17
CA ALA A 459 -57.74 -18.84 1.92
C ALA A 459 -59.12 -18.58 2.52
N LEU A 460 -59.28 -17.37 3.10
CA LEU A 460 -60.58 -16.95 3.67
C LEU A 460 -61.68 -16.88 2.59
N TRP A 461 -61.35 -16.31 1.44
CA TRP A 461 -62.26 -16.21 0.33
C TRP A 461 -62.67 -17.60 -0.18
N ARG A 462 -61.71 -18.52 -0.35
CA ARG A 462 -61.98 -19.89 -0.77
C ARG A 462 -62.87 -20.62 0.25
N TRP A 463 -62.58 -20.42 1.53
CA TRP A 463 -63.38 -21.02 2.60
C TRP A 463 -64.82 -20.52 2.56
N ARG A 464 -65.00 -19.19 2.42
CA ARG A 464 -66.34 -18.60 2.32
C ARG A 464 -67.10 -19.08 1.08
N VAL A 465 -66.44 -19.21 -0.06
CA VAL A 465 -67.08 -19.71 -1.26
C VAL A 465 -67.50 -21.17 -1.12
N ARG A 466 -66.70 -21.98 -0.42
CA ARG A 466 -67.01 -23.40 -0.22
C ARG A 466 -68.07 -23.64 0.87
N SER A 467 -68.29 -22.67 1.74
CA SER A 467 -69.27 -22.81 2.83
C SER A 467 -70.67 -22.29 2.42
N LYS A 468 -70.84 -21.83 1.19
CA LYS A 468 -72.14 -21.54 0.57
C LYS A 468 -72.50 -22.67 -0.36
#